data_688d4791ae0dbf77a59d3a7493bfabfb
#
_entry.id   688d4791ae0dbf77a59d3a7493bfabfb
#
_cell.length_a   1.000
_cell.length_b   1.000
_cell.length_c   1.000
_cell.angle_alpha   90.00
_cell.angle_beta   90.00
_cell.angle_gamma   90.00
#
_symmetry.space_group_name_H-M   'P 1'
#
loop_
_entity.id
_entity.type
_entity.pdbx_description
1 polymer ?
#
loop_
_entity_poly.entity_id
_entity_poly.type
_entity_poly.pdbx_seq_one_letter_code
_entity_poly.pdbx_strand_id
1 'polypeptide(L)'
;NVCIHRMPLEQSLIRPPSQCPKCRFAIPWHLNMPIISWLMLRGKCKQCAEPISPRYIGVEILTGLAFLACWLTFGNQSTPGVLLAVTWSLVLAGLITATFIDFEHFIIPDEITLGGVALGFLVSAALPSLHEAERATASLTASGLGILVGGGSVLAVLQLGKWFFGKTRVPLEENE
;
A
#
# COMPACT_ATOMS: atom_id res chain seq x y z
N ASN A 1 0.61 0.26 -8.66
CA ASN A 1 -0.44 0.23 -9.69
C ASN A 1 -1.17 -1.11 -9.73
N VAL A 2 -0.46 -2.28 -9.81
CA VAL A 2 -1.13 -3.61 -9.84
C VAL A 2 -1.96 -3.86 -8.57
N CYS A 3 -1.40 -3.58 -7.39
CA CYS A 3 -2.12 -3.73 -6.12
C CYS A 3 -3.37 -2.83 -6.08
N ILE A 4 -3.23 -1.56 -6.46
CA ILE A 4 -4.34 -0.59 -6.47
C ILE A 4 -5.51 -1.08 -7.32
N HIS A 5 -5.23 -1.71 -8.47
CA HIS A 5 -6.29 -2.20 -9.37
C HIS A 5 -6.85 -3.56 -8.96
N ARG A 6 -6.01 -4.49 -8.46
CA ARG A 6 -6.42 -5.90 -8.27
C ARG A 6 -6.90 -6.23 -6.87
N MET A 7 -6.36 -5.58 -5.83
CA MET A 7 -6.76 -5.88 -4.44
C MET A 7 -8.26 -5.63 -4.19
N PRO A 8 -8.84 -4.48 -4.60
CA PRO A 8 -10.27 -4.25 -4.39
C PRO A 8 -11.19 -5.23 -5.12
N LEU A 9 -10.67 -5.87 -6.17
CA LEU A 9 -11.39 -6.86 -6.97
C LEU A 9 -11.08 -8.31 -6.56
N GLU A 10 -10.37 -8.50 -5.46
CA GLU A 10 -9.93 -9.82 -4.96
C GLU A 10 -9.18 -10.65 -6.01
N GLN A 11 -8.51 -9.98 -6.95
CA GLN A 11 -7.79 -10.63 -8.04
C GLN A 11 -6.35 -10.96 -7.64
N SER A 12 -5.83 -12.07 -8.16
CA SER A 12 -4.44 -12.46 -7.96
C SER A 12 -3.46 -11.37 -8.41
N LEU A 13 -2.53 -10.99 -7.53
CA LEU A 13 -1.48 -10.01 -7.85
C LEU A 13 -0.42 -10.56 -8.81
N ILE A 14 -0.32 -11.89 -8.95
CA ILE A 14 0.73 -12.57 -9.70
C ILE A 14 0.23 -12.99 -11.09
N ARG A 15 -1.00 -13.48 -11.20
CA ARG A 15 -1.57 -14.01 -12.46
C ARG A 15 -2.95 -13.42 -12.75
N PRO A 16 -3.28 -13.13 -14.00
CA PRO A 16 -2.42 -13.15 -15.19
C PRO A 16 -1.35 -12.04 -15.17
N PRO A 17 -0.33 -12.07 -16.05
CA PRO A 17 0.64 -10.98 -16.20
C PRO A 17 -0.06 -9.67 -16.60
N SER A 18 0.65 -8.55 -16.50
CA SER A 18 0.13 -7.23 -16.89
C SER A 18 -0.31 -7.25 -18.35
N GLN A 19 -1.51 -6.78 -18.62
CA GLN A 19 -2.09 -6.78 -19.97
C GLN A 19 -2.89 -5.49 -20.21
N CYS A 20 -3.02 -5.13 -21.49
CA CYS A 20 -3.88 -4.02 -21.90
C CYS A 20 -5.35 -4.38 -21.64
N PRO A 21 -6.14 -3.53 -20.95
CA PRO A 21 -7.54 -3.84 -20.66
C PRO A 21 -8.40 -3.93 -21.94
N LYS A 22 -8.02 -3.24 -23.02
CA LYS A 22 -8.81 -3.19 -24.25
C LYS A 22 -8.48 -4.34 -25.22
N CYS A 23 -7.20 -4.54 -25.56
CA CYS A 23 -6.81 -5.54 -26.56
C CYS A 23 -6.22 -6.82 -25.95
N ARG A 24 -6.11 -6.90 -24.62
CA ARG A 24 -5.53 -8.02 -23.86
C ARG A 24 -4.07 -8.37 -24.25
N PHE A 25 -3.38 -7.46 -24.94
CA PHE A 25 -1.97 -7.62 -25.22
C PHE A 25 -1.19 -7.81 -23.92
N ALA A 26 -0.50 -8.94 -23.76
CA ALA A 26 0.35 -9.21 -22.61
C ALA A 26 1.57 -8.28 -22.67
N ILE A 27 1.76 -7.46 -21.65
CA ILE A 27 2.84 -6.49 -21.60
C ILE A 27 4.13 -7.21 -21.19
N PRO A 28 5.13 -7.32 -22.07
CA PRO A 28 6.39 -7.94 -21.73
C PRO A 28 7.15 -7.10 -20.71
N TRP A 29 8.03 -7.74 -19.93
CA TRP A 29 8.71 -7.12 -18.81
C TRP A 29 9.43 -5.80 -19.15
N HIS A 30 10.07 -5.70 -20.34
CA HIS A 30 10.77 -4.50 -20.80
C HIS A 30 9.83 -3.32 -21.13
N LEU A 31 8.55 -3.59 -21.37
CA LEU A 31 7.51 -2.56 -21.53
C LEU A 31 6.71 -2.33 -20.23
N ASN A 32 7.13 -2.98 -19.13
CA ASN A 32 6.54 -2.81 -17.80
C ASN A 32 7.53 -2.13 -16.82
N MET A 33 8.59 -1.53 -17.35
CA MET A 33 9.55 -0.76 -16.53
C MET A 33 8.90 0.54 -16.07
N PRO A 34 8.90 0.82 -14.76
CA PRO A 34 8.29 2.02 -14.21
C PRO A 34 8.79 3.29 -14.91
N ILE A 35 7.90 4.25 -15.13
CA ILE A 35 8.17 5.57 -15.73
C ILE A 35 8.69 5.47 -17.17
N ILE A 36 9.75 4.70 -17.40
CA ILE A 36 10.46 4.61 -18.69
C ILE A 36 9.52 4.09 -19.79
N SER A 37 8.80 3.02 -19.54
CA SER A 37 7.90 2.42 -20.53
C SER A 37 6.76 3.35 -20.91
N TRP A 38 6.21 4.07 -19.93
CA TRP A 38 5.15 5.03 -20.19
C TRP A 38 5.64 6.20 -21.06
N LEU A 39 6.85 6.72 -20.80
CA LEU A 39 7.45 7.79 -21.58
C LEU A 39 7.79 7.32 -23.00
N MET A 40 8.39 6.14 -23.16
CA MET A 40 8.73 5.56 -24.47
C MET A 40 7.49 5.30 -25.34
N LEU A 41 6.42 4.82 -24.73
CA LEU A 41 5.15 4.55 -25.40
C LEU A 41 4.25 5.80 -25.52
N ARG A 42 4.72 6.95 -25.01
CA ARG A 42 3.97 8.21 -25.00
C ARG A 42 2.57 8.04 -24.36
N GLY A 43 2.49 7.25 -23.28
CA GLY A 43 1.25 6.98 -22.60
C GLY A 43 0.21 6.18 -23.38
N LYS A 44 0.63 5.32 -24.34
CA LYS A 44 -0.27 4.54 -25.17
C LYS A 44 0.10 3.06 -25.22
N CYS A 45 -0.90 2.20 -25.39
CA CYS A 45 -0.65 0.78 -25.61
C CYS A 45 0.14 0.56 -26.91
N LYS A 46 1.15 -0.32 -26.85
CA LYS A 46 1.99 -0.65 -28.03
C LYS A 46 1.18 -1.25 -29.18
N GLN A 47 0.12 -2.01 -28.90
CA GLN A 47 -0.62 -2.75 -29.92
C GLN A 47 -1.85 -1.99 -30.45
N CYS A 48 -2.68 -1.44 -29.57
CA CYS A 48 -3.95 -0.81 -29.98
C CYS A 48 -3.97 0.71 -29.81
N ALA A 49 -2.85 1.32 -29.36
CA ALA A 49 -2.70 2.74 -29.11
C ALA A 49 -3.70 3.33 -28.07
N GLU A 50 -4.40 2.50 -27.30
CA GLU A 50 -5.27 2.93 -26.21
C GLU A 50 -4.49 3.76 -25.20
N PRO A 51 -4.97 4.92 -24.76
CA PRO A 51 -4.29 5.76 -23.80
C PRO A 51 -4.18 5.08 -22.44
N ILE A 52 -2.96 5.16 -21.84
CA ILE A 52 -2.67 4.71 -20.48
C ILE A 52 -2.78 5.93 -19.56
N SER A 53 -3.62 5.85 -18.55
CA SER A 53 -3.86 6.96 -17.62
C SER A 53 -2.56 7.53 -17.05
N PRO A 54 -2.40 8.87 -17.03
CA PRO A 54 -1.25 9.52 -16.40
C PRO A 54 -1.08 9.20 -14.91
N ARG A 55 -2.15 8.73 -14.25
CA ARG A 55 -2.10 8.27 -12.86
C ARG A 55 -1.08 7.16 -12.65
N TYR A 56 -0.92 6.24 -13.63
CA TYR A 56 0.06 5.16 -13.53
C TYR A 56 1.47 5.70 -13.32
N ILE A 57 1.90 6.65 -14.15
CA ILE A 57 3.22 7.27 -13.99
C ILE A 57 3.29 8.12 -12.72
N GLY A 58 2.19 8.80 -12.34
CA GLY A 58 2.12 9.59 -11.10
C GLY A 58 2.37 8.74 -9.86
N VAL A 59 1.72 7.58 -9.75
CA VAL A 59 1.93 6.63 -8.64
C VAL A 59 3.36 6.08 -8.64
N GLU A 60 3.93 5.79 -9.81
CA GLU A 60 5.30 5.29 -9.92
C GLU A 60 6.34 6.32 -9.48
N ILE A 61 6.17 7.59 -9.89
CA ILE A 61 7.03 8.69 -9.45
C ILE A 61 6.89 8.91 -7.94
N LEU A 62 5.67 8.97 -7.42
CA LEU A 62 5.43 9.17 -6.00
C LEU A 62 6.08 8.07 -5.16
N THR A 63 5.90 6.81 -5.56
CA THR A 63 6.51 5.67 -4.88
C THR A 63 8.04 5.71 -4.96
N GLY A 64 8.59 6.04 -6.13
CA GLY A 64 10.03 6.18 -6.32
C GLY A 64 10.64 7.28 -5.45
N LEU A 65 9.98 8.44 -5.37
CA LEU A 65 10.41 9.54 -4.49
C LEU A 65 10.32 9.17 -3.01
N ALA A 66 9.26 8.46 -2.61
CA ALA A 66 9.11 7.98 -1.24
C ALA A 66 10.24 6.99 -0.87
N PHE A 67 10.59 6.06 -1.75
CA PHE A 67 11.70 5.12 -1.53
C PHE A 67 13.05 5.82 -1.47
N LEU A 68 13.26 6.80 -2.36
CA LEU A 68 14.47 7.63 -2.33
C LEU A 68 14.58 8.40 -1.00
N ALA A 69 13.49 9.00 -0.53
CA ALA A 69 13.46 9.70 0.75
C ALA A 69 13.79 8.76 1.91
N CYS A 70 13.21 7.55 1.96
CA CYS A 70 13.56 6.54 2.96
C CYS A 70 15.04 6.17 2.91
N TRP A 71 15.58 5.98 1.71
CA TRP A 71 16.98 5.64 1.54
C TRP A 71 17.91 6.76 2.01
N LEU A 72 17.63 8.00 1.65
CA LEU A 72 18.42 9.16 2.06
C LEU A 72 18.35 9.43 3.57
N THR A 73 17.23 9.09 4.20
CA THR A 73 17.02 9.31 5.63
C THR A 73 17.65 8.20 6.49
N PHE A 74 17.45 6.95 6.11
CA PHE A 74 17.79 5.79 6.93
C PHE A 74 18.89 4.90 6.34
N GLY A 75 19.10 4.93 5.02
CA GLY A 75 19.92 4.00 4.24
C GLY A 75 21.43 4.25 4.41
N ASN A 76 21.89 4.62 5.64
CA ASN A 76 23.32 4.64 5.93
C ASN A 76 23.91 3.24 5.69
N GLN A 77 25.22 3.14 5.52
CA GLN A 77 25.90 1.87 5.17
C GLN A 77 25.89 0.81 6.30
N SER A 78 25.08 0.98 7.35
CA SER A 78 24.89 0.01 8.41
C SER A 78 23.73 -0.94 8.09
N THR A 79 23.85 -2.21 8.47
CA THR A 79 22.76 -3.18 8.29
C THR A 79 21.43 -2.71 8.90
N PRO A 80 21.39 -2.18 10.14
CA PRO A 80 20.15 -1.63 10.70
C PRO A 80 19.55 -0.50 9.88
N GLY A 81 20.38 0.41 9.35
CA GLY A 81 19.90 1.52 8.52
C GLY A 81 19.27 1.08 7.22
N VAL A 82 19.88 0.10 6.52
CA VAL A 82 19.30 -0.49 5.31
C VAL A 82 17.95 -1.14 5.60
N LEU A 83 17.87 -1.91 6.70
CA LEU A 83 16.62 -2.57 7.10
C LEU A 83 15.53 -1.55 7.46
N LEU A 84 15.88 -0.45 8.14
CA LEU A 84 14.95 0.64 8.41
C LEU A 84 14.46 1.30 7.12
N ALA A 85 15.35 1.61 6.17
CA ALA A 85 14.98 2.17 4.87
C ALA A 85 14.01 1.26 4.12
N VAL A 86 14.26 -0.04 4.09
CA VAL A 86 13.36 -1.03 3.46
C VAL A 86 12.02 -1.08 4.20
N THR A 87 12.02 -1.14 5.52
CA THR A 87 10.78 -1.18 6.33
C THR A 87 9.90 0.03 6.06
N TRP A 88 10.47 1.24 6.15
CA TRP A 88 9.71 2.47 5.88
C TRP A 88 9.25 2.57 4.43
N SER A 89 10.05 2.08 3.48
CA SER A 89 9.64 2.00 2.07
C SER A 89 8.42 1.10 1.88
N LEU A 90 8.36 -0.05 2.55
CA LEU A 90 7.20 -0.95 2.52
C LEU A 90 5.97 -0.31 3.17
N VAL A 91 6.14 0.37 4.31
CA VAL A 91 5.04 1.10 4.97
C VAL A 91 4.47 2.17 4.04
N LEU A 92 5.34 3.01 3.44
CA LEU A 92 4.88 4.06 2.51
C LEU A 92 4.23 3.47 1.26
N ALA A 93 4.75 2.36 0.71
CA ALA A 93 4.11 1.67 -0.41
C ALA A 93 2.70 1.17 -0.07
N GLY A 94 2.52 0.61 1.14
CA GLY A 94 1.22 0.21 1.67
C GLY A 94 0.27 1.39 1.81
N LEU A 95 0.73 2.50 2.41
CA LEU A 95 -0.07 3.72 2.58
C LEU A 95 -0.46 4.37 1.24
N ILE A 96 0.48 4.46 0.29
CA ILE A 96 0.18 4.96 -1.07
C ILE A 96 -0.87 4.06 -1.72
N THR A 97 -0.70 2.74 -1.64
CA THR A 97 -1.66 1.79 -2.22
C THR A 97 -3.04 1.95 -1.59
N ALA A 98 -3.13 1.97 -0.25
CA ALA A 98 -4.38 2.16 0.49
C ALA A 98 -5.07 3.49 0.11
N THR A 99 -4.31 4.59 0.05
CA THR A 99 -4.83 5.91 -0.31
C THR A 99 -5.46 5.91 -1.70
N PHE A 100 -4.78 5.34 -2.70
CA PHE A 100 -5.32 5.29 -4.06
C PHE A 100 -6.50 4.32 -4.21
N ILE A 101 -6.56 3.25 -3.41
CA ILE A 101 -7.73 2.37 -3.35
C ILE A 101 -8.91 3.11 -2.71
N ASP A 102 -8.68 3.79 -1.59
CA ASP A 102 -9.72 4.53 -0.89
C ASP A 102 -10.33 5.64 -1.76
N PHE A 103 -9.52 6.36 -2.52
CA PHE A 103 -10.02 7.35 -3.48
C PHE A 103 -10.94 6.79 -4.58
N GLU A 104 -10.80 5.52 -4.94
CA GLU A 104 -11.60 4.91 -6.01
C GLU A 104 -12.76 4.07 -5.51
N HIS A 105 -12.53 3.35 -4.41
CA HIS A 105 -13.44 2.31 -3.94
C HIS A 105 -14.02 2.60 -2.55
N PHE A 106 -13.54 3.65 -1.85
CA PHE A 106 -13.94 3.99 -0.47
C PHE A 106 -13.76 2.82 0.51
N ILE A 107 -12.74 2.00 0.29
CA ILE A 107 -12.36 0.86 1.14
C ILE A 107 -10.85 0.83 1.35
N ILE A 108 -10.43 0.26 2.48
CA ILE A 108 -9.03 -0.07 2.73
C ILE A 108 -8.95 -1.58 2.91
N PRO A 109 -8.22 -2.31 2.03
CA PRO A 109 -8.12 -3.77 2.12
C PRO A 109 -7.50 -4.26 3.42
N ASP A 110 -8.06 -5.33 3.98
CA ASP A 110 -7.59 -5.93 5.23
C ASP A 110 -6.16 -6.47 5.11
N GLU A 111 -5.74 -6.88 3.93
CA GLU A 111 -4.37 -7.31 3.65
C GLU A 111 -3.35 -6.21 3.94
N ILE A 112 -3.71 -4.94 3.71
CA ILE A 112 -2.84 -3.81 4.01
C ILE A 112 -2.90 -3.47 5.50
N THR A 113 -4.09 -3.43 6.10
CA THR A 113 -4.27 -3.03 7.50
C THR A 113 -3.82 -4.11 8.47
N LEU A 114 -4.43 -5.30 8.41
CA LEU A 114 -4.11 -6.42 9.31
C LEU A 114 -2.74 -7.01 8.98
N GLY A 115 -2.42 -7.16 7.68
CA GLY A 115 -1.10 -7.59 7.24
C GLY A 115 0.00 -6.63 7.67
N GLY A 116 -0.24 -5.31 7.57
CA GLY A 116 0.65 -4.27 8.03
C GLY A 116 0.88 -4.30 9.55
N VAL A 117 -0.17 -4.49 10.35
CA VAL A 117 -0.08 -4.65 11.80
C VAL A 117 0.75 -5.88 12.17
N ALA A 118 0.46 -7.02 11.58
CA ALA A 118 1.19 -8.27 11.85
C ALA A 118 2.67 -8.15 11.46
N LEU A 119 2.94 -7.65 10.25
CA LEU A 119 4.31 -7.45 9.78
C LEU A 119 5.05 -6.43 10.64
N GLY A 120 4.44 -5.30 10.97
CA GLY A 120 5.02 -4.26 11.82
C GLY A 120 5.39 -4.78 13.21
N PHE A 121 4.53 -5.59 13.82
CA PHE A 121 4.82 -6.23 15.10
C PHE A 121 6.01 -7.20 15.03
N LEU A 122 6.08 -8.02 13.97
CA LEU A 122 7.21 -8.94 13.75
C LEU A 122 8.51 -8.17 13.49
N VAL A 123 8.45 -7.12 12.68
CA VAL A 123 9.64 -6.27 12.40
C VAL A 123 10.11 -5.56 13.67
N SER A 124 9.21 -5.14 14.56
CA SER A 124 9.57 -4.54 15.86
C SER A 124 10.38 -5.48 16.74
N ALA A 125 10.17 -6.80 16.65
CA ALA A 125 10.98 -7.79 17.35
C ALA A 125 12.39 -7.92 16.75
N ALA A 126 12.46 -7.88 15.41
CA ALA A 126 13.72 -8.08 14.67
C ALA A 126 14.58 -6.80 14.61
N LEU A 127 13.96 -5.64 14.68
CA LEU A 127 14.58 -4.32 14.55
C LEU A 127 14.17 -3.39 15.71
N PRO A 128 14.79 -3.53 16.90
CA PRO A 128 14.50 -2.65 18.03
C PRO A 128 14.73 -1.16 17.71
N SER A 129 15.67 -0.86 16.82
CA SER A 129 15.97 0.49 16.33
C SER A 129 14.79 1.18 15.64
N LEU A 130 13.75 0.46 15.25
CA LEU A 130 12.50 1.02 14.73
C LEU A 130 11.81 1.93 15.76
N HIS A 131 11.94 1.60 17.04
CA HIS A 131 11.39 2.36 18.17
C HIS A 131 12.49 3.01 19.03
N GLU A 132 13.70 3.19 18.48
CA GLU A 132 14.86 3.73 19.23
C GLU A 132 15.16 2.93 20.52
N ALA A 133 14.77 1.65 20.53
CA ALA A 133 14.90 0.78 21.68
C ALA A 133 16.21 -0.05 21.61
N GLU A 134 16.85 -0.26 22.75
CA GLU A 134 18.04 -1.12 22.85
C GLU A 134 17.70 -2.62 22.85
N ARG A 135 16.46 -2.97 23.26
CA ARG A 135 16.02 -4.36 23.46
C ARG A 135 14.73 -4.66 22.68
N ALA A 136 14.65 -5.86 22.15
CA ALA A 136 13.45 -6.35 21.44
C ALA A 136 12.18 -6.28 22.31
N THR A 137 12.30 -6.55 23.63
CA THR A 137 11.16 -6.47 24.55
C THR A 137 10.58 -5.05 24.65
N ALA A 138 11.43 -4.02 24.71
CA ALA A 138 11.01 -2.63 24.75
C ALA A 138 10.35 -2.22 23.42
N SER A 139 10.90 -2.64 22.29
CA SER A 139 10.35 -2.41 20.96
C SER A 139 8.98 -3.08 20.80
N LEU A 140 8.82 -4.33 21.23
CA LEU A 140 7.55 -5.05 21.20
C LEU A 140 6.49 -4.40 22.10
N THR A 141 6.86 -3.92 23.29
CA THR A 141 5.90 -3.21 24.17
C THR A 141 5.46 -1.90 23.55
N ALA A 142 6.36 -1.13 22.92
CA ALA A 142 6.02 0.09 22.20
C ALA A 142 5.07 -0.18 21.03
N SER A 143 5.37 -1.21 20.23
CA SER A 143 4.52 -1.65 19.11
C SER A 143 3.15 -2.12 19.60
N GLY A 144 3.10 -2.94 20.65
CA GLY A 144 1.84 -3.40 21.25
C GLY A 144 0.98 -2.25 21.79
N LEU A 145 1.59 -1.30 22.47
CA LEU A 145 0.90 -0.08 22.92
C LEU A 145 0.39 0.75 21.75
N GLY A 146 1.17 0.89 20.69
CA GLY A 146 0.75 1.56 19.45
C GLY A 146 -0.49 0.91 18.82
N ILE A 147 -0.51 -0.42 18.74
CA ILE A 147 -1.67 -1.17 18.25
C ILE A 147 -2.90 -0.95 19.14
N LEU A 148 -2.74 -1.05 20.45
CA LEU A 148 -3.84 -0.86 21.40
C LEU A 148 -4.39 0.57 21.37
N VAL A 149 -3.53 1.58 21.39
CA VAL A 149 -3.94 2.99 21.36
C VAL A 149 -4.51 3.36 20.00
N GLY A 150 -3.81 3.02 18.90
CA GLY A 150 -4.25 3.32 17.54
C GLY A 150 -5.54 2.59 17.19
N GLY A 151 -5.56 1.27 17.31
CA GLY A 151 -6.76 0.46 17.05
C GLY A 151 -7.90 0.77 18.01
N GLY A 152 -7.59 0.95 19.30
CA GLY A 152 -8.57 1.30 20.32
C GLY A 152 -9.22 2.67 20.08
N SER A 153 -8.46 3.68 19.65
CA SER A 153 -9.01 5.01 19.32
C SER A 153 -9.97 4.96 18.14
N VAL A 154 -9.63 4.21 17.08
CA VAL A 154 -10.51 4.03 15.92
C VAL A 154 -11.80 3.31 16.32
N LEU A 155 -11.69 2.22 17.10
CA LEU A 155 -12.85 1.50 17.62
C LEU A 155 -13.72 2.38 18.51
N ALA A 156 -13.11 3.20 19.37
CA ALA A 156 -13.85 4.14 20.23
C ALA A 156 -14.65 5.16 19.39
N VAL A 157 -14.04 5.76 18.38
CA VAL A 157 -14.72 6.68 17.46
C VAL A 157 -15.87 6.00 16.74
N LEU A 158 -15.68 4.78 16.25
CA LEU A 158 -16.72 4.00 15.59
C LEU A 158 -17.89 3.67 16.53
N GLN A 159 -17.60 3.30 17.78
CA GLN A 159 -18.65 3.01 18.78
C GLN A 159 -19.41 4.27 19.19
N LEU A 160 -18.71 5.36 19.41
CA LEU A 160 -19.34 6.65 19.71
C LEU A 160 -20.21 7.11 18.53
N GLY A 161 -19.73 7.00 17.29
CA GLY A 161 -20.51 7.30 16.10
C GLY A 161 -21.78 6.48 16.01
N LYS A 162 -21.70 5.16 16.26
CA LYS A 162 -22.88 4.28 16.32
C LYS A 162 -23.85 4.66 17.46
N TRP A 163 -23.33 5.11 18.59
CA TRP A 163 -24.14 5.50 19.72
C TRP A 163 -24.87 6.83 19.48
N PHE A 164 -24.18 7.84 18.91
CA PHE A 164 -24.78 9.15 18.63
C PHE A 164 -25.69 9.20 17.41
N PHE A 165 -25.33 8.48 16.33
CA PHE A 165 -26.03 8.58 15.05
C PHE A 165 -26.91 7.34 14.73
N GLY A 166 -26.93 6.34 15.61
CA GLY A 166 -27.70 5.11 15.43
C GLY A 166 -27.15 4.19 14.33
N LYS A 167 -27.79 3.01 14.19
CA LYS A 167 -27.50 2.06 13.11
C LYS A 167 -28.24 2.52 11.86
N THR A 168 -27.59 3.21 10.96
CA THR A 168 -28.09 3.39 9.59
C THR A 168 -28.04 2.02 8.91
N ARG A 169 -29.21 1.36 8.80
CA ARG A 169 -29.34 0.19 7.93
C ARG A 169 -29.30 0.72 6.51
N VAL A 170 -28.21 0.50 5.79
CA VAL A 170 -28.20 0.65 4.33
C VAL A 170 -29.10 -0.49 3.81
N PRO A 171 -30.24 -0.20 3.17
CA PRO A 171 -31.00 -1.25 2.51
C PRO A 171 -30.12 -1.85 1.43
N LEU A 172 -29.85 -3.17 1.54
CA LEU A 172 -29.30 -3.92 0.42
C LEU A 172 -30.38 -3.89 -0.66
N GLU A 173 -30.16 -3.17 -1.77
CA GLU A 173 -30.96 -3.35 -2.96
C GLU A 173 -30.75 -4.78 -3.43
N GLU A 174 -31.75 -5.64 -3.19
CA GLU A 174 -31.88 -6.92 -3.86
C GLU A 174 -32.07 -6.59 -5.34
N ASN A 175 -31.01 -6.68 -6.11
CA ASN A 175 -31.11 -6.70 -7.56
C ASN A 175 -31.69 -8.06 -7.98
N GLU A 176 -32.99 -8.05 -8.35
CA GLU A 176 -33.62 -9.10 -9.14
C GLU A 176 -32.96 -9.22 -10.53
#